data_885ac283f0f83919d7998df050283071
#
_entry.id   885ac283f0f83919d7998df050283071
#
_cell.length_a   1.000
_cell.length_b   1.000
_cell.length_c   1.000
_cell.angle_alpha   90.00
_cell.angle_beta   90.00
_cell.angle_gamma   90.00
#
_symmetry.space_group_name_H-M   'P 1'
#
loop_
_entity.id
_entity.type
_entity.pdbx_description
1 polymer ?
#
loop_
_entity_poly.entity_id
_entity_poly.type
_entity_poly.pdbx_seq_one_letter_code
_entity_poly.pdbx_strand_id
1 'polypeptide(L)'
;MEKAIDISAYQGDVSTGNFQKTGIKPMILRSSYTSWSSFSLHKDKVFDANIKAAYKAGKKIGIYHYSQALNEAEAVKEAEFVIKTIKPYKAYISMPVYFDWEFGGRLSSSKARKKGKAGCGRICDAFCKRIKQAGYKTGVYANLSTLNAYLPSDLYKRWGIWVAQYHSRCDYKHPHEMWQYSSSGRVKGIPGRIDMNWWYGSNPVPVPKRSYSGKLPVLPKRGWFSSGDRGEQVKLLQKFLNWYGDYGLDVDGIVGRKTINAVERYQGREKLKVDGAFGKESLKRARTVQR
;
A
#
# COMPACT_ATOMS: atom_id res chain seq x y z
N MET A 1 7.08 14.69 4.83
CA MET A 1 6.17 13.54 4.81
C MET A 1 4.75 14.05 4.58
N GLU A 2 4.09 13.54 3.55
CA GLU A 2 2.71 13.95 3.16
C GLU A 2 1.84 12.68 3.07
N LYS A 3 0.55 12.81 3.47
CA LYS A 3 -0.41 11.75 3.15
C LYS A 3 -0.58 11.67 1.65
N ALA A 4 -0.64 10.46 1.10
CA ALA A 4 -0.91 10.20 -0.31
C ALA A 4 -1.98 9.12 -0.46
N ILE A 5 -2.57 9.03 -1.62
CA ILE A 5 -3.51 7.97 -1.99
C ILE A 5 -3.11 7.38 -3.33
N ASP A 6 -3.49 6.14 -3.56
CA ASP A 6 -3.45 5.57 -4.89
C ASP A 6 -4.83 5.07 -5.31
N ILE A 7 -5.14 5.23 -6.59
CA ILE A 7 -6.45 4.94 -7.17
C ILE A 7 -6.35 4.32 -8.57
N SER A 8 -7.41 3.65 -8.95
CA SER A 8 -7.56 2.99 -10.24
C SER A 8 -9.03 3.01 -10.69
N ALA A 9 -9.37 2.23 -11.68
CA ALA A 9 -10.76 2.03 -12.11
C ALA A 9 -11.70 1.51 -11.00
N TYR A 10 -11.16 0.98 -9.90
CA TYR A 10 -11.97 0.56 -8.75
C TYR A 10 -12.65 1.73 -8.03
N GLN A 11 -12.07 2.92 -8.10
CA GLN A 11 -12.66 4.14 -7.54
C GLN A 11 -13.51 4.92 -8.56
N GLY A 12 -13.52 4.49 -9.82
CA GLY A 12 -14.26 5.13 -10.90
C GLY A 12 -13.69 6.48 -11.34
N ASP A 13 -14.49 7.24 -12.08
CA ASP A 13 -14.15 8.59 -12.50
C ASP A 13 -14.29 9.57 -11.33
N VAL A 14 -13.22 10.29 -11.04
CA VAL A 14 -13.18 11.28 -9.96
C VAL A 14 -13.11 12.68 -10.55
N SER A 15 -14.13 13.49 -10.32
CA SER A 15 -14.17 14.87 -10.81
C SER A 15 -13.11 15.76 -10.17
N THR A 16 -12.74 16.84 -10.83
CA THR A 16 -11.81 17.87 -10.30
C THR A 16 -12.23 18.36 -8.91
N GLY A 17 -13.52 18.69 -8.74
CA GLY A 17 -14.05 19.16 -7.45
C GLY A 17 -13.95 18.08 -6.35
N ASN A 18 -14.12 16.81 -6.70
CA ASN A 18 -13.95 15.72 -5.77
C ASN A 18 -12.49 15.51 -5.38
N PHE A 19 -11.56 15.60 -6.32
CA PHE A 19 -10.14 15.61 -5.98
C PHE A 19 -9.77 16.79 -5.05
N GLN A 20 -10.29 18.00 -5.29
CA GLN A 20 -10.06 19.15 -4.40
C GLN A 20 -10.54 18.87 -2.98
N LYS A 21 -11.72 18.26 -2.81
CA LYS A 21 -12.30 17.92 -1.49
C LYS A 21 -11.45 16.93 -0.68
N THR A 22 -10.54 16.18 -1.31
CA THR A 22 -9.69 15.22 -0.57
C THR A 22 -8.74 15.88 0.42
N GLY A 23 -8.32 17.11 0.19
CA GLY A 23 -7.26 17.79 0.94
C GLY A 23 -5.87 17.15 0.78
N ILE A 24 -5.74 16.07 -0.01
CA ILE A 24 -4.48 15.31 -0.22
C ILE A 24 -3.88 15.77 -1.55
N LYS A 25 -2.58 16.16 -1.54
CA LYS A 25 -1.89 16.59 -2.76
C LYS A 25 -1.24 15.42 -3.54
N PRO A 26 -0.40 14.55 -2.92
CA PRO A 26 0.20 13.42 -3.63
C PRO A 26 -0.81 12.33 -3.93
N MET A 27 -0.87 11.88 -5.18
CA MET A 27 -1.66 10.72 -5.57
C MET A 27 -1.02 9.94 -6.72
N ILE A 28 -1.20 8.63 -6.67
CA ILE A 28 -0.68 7.72 -7.67
C ILE A 28 -1.85 7.13 -8.46
N LEU A 29 -1.81 7.25 -9.77
CA LEU A 29 -2.89 6.80 -10.65
C LEU A 29 -2.45 5.56 -11.41
N ARG A 30 -3.29 4.52 -11.44
CA ARG A 30 -3.04 3.39 -12.33
C ARG A 30 -3.20 3.83 -13.79
N SER A 31 -2.11 3.76 -14.55
CA SER A 31 -2.19 4.03 -15.98
C SER A 31 -2.66 2.83 -16.77
N SER A 32 -2.23 1.66 -16.34
CA SER A 32 -2.38 0.42 -17.10
C SER A 32 -2.11 -0.81 -16.23
N TYR A 33 -2.42 -1.97 -16.78
CA TYR A 33 -2.18 -3.26 -16.14
C TYR A 33 -1.98 -4.37 -17.17
N THR A 34 -1.28 -5.41 -16.76
CA THR A 34 -1.21 -6.69 -17.48
C THR A 34 -2.28 -7.62 -16.91
N SER A 35 -2.99 -8.33 -17.80
CA SER A 35 -4.04 -9.28 -17.39
C SER A 35 -3.55 -10.32 -16.41
N TRP A 36 -4.44 -10.72 -15.51
CA TRP A 36 -4.16 -11.71 -14.47
C TRP A 36 -3.77 -13.10 -15.03
N SER A 37 -4.39 -13.52 -16.14
CA SER A 37 -4.22 -14.87 -16.70
C SER A 37 -3.37 -14.92 -17.96
N SER A 38 -3.15 -13.79 -18.64
CA SER A 38 -2.43 -13.72 -19.92
C SER A 38 -1.49 -12.52 -19.96
N PHE A 39 -0.53 -12.52 -20.91
CA PHE A 39 0.28 -11.32 -21.15
C PHE A 39 -0.43 -10.37 -22.12
N SER A 40 -1.56 -9.81 -21.67
CA SER A 40 -2.32 -8.79 -22.41
C SER A 40 -2.26 -7.47 -21.65
N LEU A 41 -1.87 -6.42 -22.36
CA LEU A 41 -1.67 -5.07 -21.81
C LEU A 41 -2.93 -4.23 -22.00
N HIS A 42 -3.40 -3.65 -20.91
CA HIS A 42 -4.62 -2.85 -20.89
C HIS A 42 -4.37 -1.49 -20.26
N LYS A 43 -4.89 -0.45 -20.89
CA LYS A 43 -5.00 0.87 -20.27
C LYS A 43 -6.11 0.84 -19.20
N ASP A 44 -5.89 1.51 -18.09
CA ASP A 44 -6.97 1.70 -17.12
C ASP A 44 -8.05 2.59 -17.72
N LYS A 45 -9.30 2.13 -17.69
CA LYS A 45 -10.43 2.77 -18.41
C LYS A 45 -10.74 4.20 -17.93
N VAL A 46 -10.36 4.54 -16.70
CA VAL A 46 -10.61 5.88 -16.11
C VAL A 46 -9.36 6.75 -16.09
N PHE A 47 -8.23 6.24 -16.57
CA PHE A 47 -6.95 6.94 -16.44
C PHE A 47 -6.95 8.34 -17.04
N ASP A 48 -7.45 8.51 -18.29
CA ASP A 48 -7.43 9.78 -18.99
C ASP A 48 -8.31 10.84 -18.31
N ALA A 49 -9.44 10.42 -17.77
CA ALA A 49 -10.34 11.31 -17.02
C ALA A 49 -9.68 11.73 -15.70
N ASN A 50 -9.18 10.75 -14.94
CA ASN A 50 -8.62 10.99 -13.62
C ASN A 50 -7.32 11.79 -13.65
N ILE A 51 -6.42 11.55 -14.61
CA ILE A 51 -5.17 12.33 -14.68
C ILE A 51 -5.43 13.81 -15.02
N LYS A 52 -6.37 14.09 -15.93
CA LYS A 52 -6.78 15.46 -16.28
C LYS A 52 -7.44 16.16 -15.10
N ALA A 53 -8.35 15.47 -14.41
CA ALA A 53 -9.06 16.01 -13.27
C ALA A 53 -8.12 16.26 -12.07
N ALA A 54 -7.20 15.33 -11.80
CA ALA A 54 -6.19 15.47 -10.76
C ALA A 54 -5.24 16.65 -11.04
N TYR A 55 -4.79 16.80 -12.28
CA TYR A 55 -3.95 17.94 -12.68
C TYR A 55 -4.67 19.26 -12.49
N LYS A 56 -5.92 19.38 -12.98
CA LYS A 56 -6.76 20.59 -12.77
C LYS A 56 -7.01 20.88 -11.29
N ALA A 57 -7.03 19.85 -10.44
CA ALA A 57 -7.17 19.98 -8.99
C ALA A 57 -5.85 20.33 -8.27
N GLY A 58 -4.75 20.57 -9.00
CA GLY A 58 -3.44 20.92 -8.43
C GLY A 58 -2.75 19.79 -7.67
N LYS A 59 -2.99 18.53 -8.09
CA LYS A 59 -2.39 17.37 -7.43
C LYS A 59 -0.96 17.12 -7.90
N LYS A 60 -0.13 16.52 -7.00
CA LYS A 60 1.16 15.94 -7.35
C LYS A 60 0.88 14.52 -7.85
N ILE A 61 1.16 14.23 -9.11
CA ILE A 61 0.73 13.01 -9.77
C ILE A 61 1.90 12.07 -10.02
N GLY A 62 1.79 10.86 -9.49
CA GLY A 62 2.58 9.69 -9.86
C GLY A 62 1.73 8.66 -10.60
N ILE A 63 2.39 7.67 -11.13
CA ILE A 63 1.78 6.64 -11.96
C ILE A 63 2.14 5.26 -11.42
N TYR A 64 1.26 4.27 -11.59
CA TYR A 64 1.67 2.88 -11.48
C TYR A 64 1.13 2.01 -12.61
N HIS A 65 1.83 0.92 -12.88
CA HIS A 65 1.43 -0.15 -13.77
C HIS A 65 1.40 -1.46 -13.00
N TYR A 66 0.24 -2.12 -12.96
CA TYR A 66 0.11 -3.44 -12.36
C TYR A 66 0.69 -4.50 -13.29
N SER A 67 1.80 -5.08 -12.91
CA SER A 67 2.61 -5.97 -13.73
C SER A 67 2.32 -7.45 -13.49
N GLN A 68 2.42 -8.22 -14.58
CA GLN A 68 2.48 -9.68 -14.56
C GLN A 68 3.69 -10.20 -15.36
N ALA A 69 4.75 -9.38 -15.48
CA ALA A 69 5.96 -9.74 -16.21
C ALA A 69 6.72 -10.91 -15.56
N LEU A 70 7.04 -11.92 -16.35
CA LEU A 70 7.79 -13.10 -15.95
C LEU A 70 9.27 -13.05 -16.33
N ASN A 71 9.67 -12.10 -17.19
CA ASN A 71 11.04 -11.92 -17.67
C ASN A 71 11.29 -10.46 -18.05
N GLU A 72 12.54 -10.14 -18.34
CA GLU A 72 13.00 -8.80 -18.69
C GLU A 72 12.33 -8.27 -19.98
N ALA A 73 12.13 -9.13 -21.01
CA ALA A 73 11.51 -8.73 -22.25
C ALA A 73 10.03 -8.34 -22.07
N GLU A 74 9.29 -9.07 -21.23
CA GLU A 74 7.92 -8.71 -20.87
C GLU A 74 7.89 -7.38 -20.10
N ALA A 75 8.80 -7.18 -19.14
CA ALA A 75 8.89 -5.93 -18.36
C ALA A 75 9.20 -4.71 -19.27
N VAL A 76 10.04 -4.88 -20.30
CA VAL A 76 10.28 -3.83 -21.29
C VAL A 76 9.02 -3.52 -22.11
N LYS A 77 8.27 -4.55 -22.55
CA LYS A 77 6.99 -4.36 -23.26
C LYS A 77 5.96 -3.62 -22.40
N GLU A 78 5.87 -3.96 -21.11
CA GLU A 78 5.02 -3.23 -20.16
C GLU A 78 5.46 -1.77 -20.04
N ALA A 79 6.76 -1.50 -19.92
CA ALA A 79 7.29 -0.13 -19.84
C ALA A 79 6.98 0.68 -21.11
N GLU A 80 7.12 0.08 -22.30
CA GLU A 80 6.77 0.73 -23.58
C GLU A 80 5.27 1.09 -23.62
N PHE A 81 4.41 0.17 -23.20
CA PHE A 81 2.98 0.42 -23.13
C PHE A 81 2.64 1.56 -22.16
N VAL A 82 3.29 1.58 -20.99
CA VAL A 82 3.15 2.68 -20.01
C VAL A 82 3.59 4.00 -20.65
N ILE A 83 4.79 4.05 -21.25
CA ILE A 83 5.32 5.26 -21.89
C ILE A 83 4.35 5.79 -22.95
N LYS A 84 3.84 4.93 -23.83
CA LYS A 84 2.84 5.30 -24.85
C LYS A 84 1.59 5.90 -24.21
N THR A 85 1.10 5.26 -23.13
CA THR A 85 -0.11 5.68 -22.41
C THR A 85 0.03 7.04 -21.73
N ILE A 86 1.19 7.31 -21.09
CA ILE A 86 1.38 8.51 -20.28
C ILE A 86 2.03 9.66 -21.05
N LYS A 87 2.59 9.43 -22.23
CA LYS A 87 3.26 10.45 -23.06
C LYS A 87 2.44 11.74 -23.26
N PRO A 88 1.11 11.69 -23.55
CA PRO A 88 0.29 12.90 -23.69
C PRO A 88 0.20 13.75 -22.40
N TYR A 89 0.50 13.16 -21.27
CA TYR A 89 0.36 13.76 -19.93
C TYR A 89 1.70 14.02 -19.24
N LYS A 90 2.81 14.03 -20.00
CA LYS A 90 4.15 14.15 -19.41
C LYS A 90 4.29 15.36 -18.48
N ALA A 91 3.73 16.50 -18.86
CA ALA A 91 3.76 17.73 -18.06
C ALA A 91 2.92 17.66 -16.75
N TYR A 92 2.00 16.69 -16.63
CA TYR A 92 1.16 16.51 -15.44
C TYR A 92 1.83 15.65 -14.36
N ILE A 93 2.83 14.84 -14.77
CA ILE A 93 3.46 13.82 -13.92
C ILE A 93 4.65 14.44 -13.20
N SER A 94 4.55 14.60 -11.91
CA SER A 94 5.57 15.20 -11.04
C SER A 94 6.21 14.21 -10.05
N MET A 95 5.64 13.03 -9.92
CA MET A 95 6.09 11.94 -9.05
C MET A 95 6.51 10.73 -9.89
N PRO A 96 7.13 9.68 -9.29
CA PRO A 96 7.61 8.53 -10.04
C PRO A 96 6.52 7.71 -10.74
N VAL A 97 6.96 6.94 -11.74
CA VAL A 97 6.22 5.86 -12.37
C VAL A 97 6.66 4.55 -11.72
N TYR A 98 5.75 3.88 -11.04
CA TYR A 98 6.05 2.66 -10.27
C TYR A 98 5.70 1.40 -11.04
N PHE A 99 6.62 0.44 -10.97
CA PHE A 99 6.43 -0.95 -11.38
C PHE A 99 5.79 -1.70 -10.20
N ASP A 100 4.50 -1.96 -10.28
CA ASP A 100 3.75 -2.69 -9.27
C ASP A 100 3.87 -4.18 -9.54
N TRP A 101 4.76 -4.85 -8.79
CA TRP A 101 5.15 -6.24 -9.01
C TRP A 101 4.72 -7.12 -7.84
N GLU A 102 3.56 -7.74 -7.99
CA GLU A 102 2.89 -8.53 -6.96
C GLU A 102 2.63 -9.97 -7.40
N PHE A 103 2.69 -10.90 -6.43
CA PHE A 103 2.36 -12.28 -6.69
C PHE A 103 0.86 -12.49 -6.84
N GLY A 104 0.52 -13.24 -7.89
CA GLY A 104 -0.84 -13.57 -8.26
C GLY A 104 -0.94 -13.81 -9.77
N GLY A 105 -2.02 -14.41 -10.24
CA GLY A 105 -2.22 -14.66 -11.66
C GLY A 105 -1.07 -15.39 -12.34
N ARG A 106 -0.50 -14.79 -13.38
CA ARG A 106 0.66 -15.33 -14.11
C ARG A 106 1.91 -15.39 -13.23
N LEU A 107 2.10 -14.37 -12.37
CA LEU A 107 3.24 -14.26 -11.48
C LEU A 107 2.92 -14.94 -10.15
N SER A 108 3.61 -16.01 -9.82
CA SER A 108 3.49 -16.70 -8.55
C SER A 108 4.81 -16.68 -7.78
N SER A 109 4.74 -16.86 -6.46
CA SER A 109 5.93 -16.97 -5.61
C SER A 109 6.83 -18.13 -6.02
N SER A 110 6.27 -19.23 -6.52
CA SER A 110 7.05 -20.36 -7.03
C SER A 110 7.86 -20.01 -8.27
N LYS A 111 7.28 -19.26 -9.22
CA LYS A 111 7.99 -18.76 -10.40
C LYS A 111 9.08 -17.75 -10.03
N ALA A 112 8.79 -16.84 -9.10
CA ALA A 112 9.78 -15.90 -8.60
C ALA A 112 10.92 -16.59 -7.85
N ARG A 113 10.61 -17.61 -7.04
CA ARG A 113 11.62 -18.40 -6.32
C ARG A 113 12.58 -19.11 -7.27
N LYS A 114 12.09 -19.68 -8.38
CA LYS A 114 12.93 -20.30 -9.41
C LYS A 114 13.92 -19.33 -10.07
N LYS A 115 13.57 -18.04 -10.17
CA LYS A 115 14.44 -16.99 -10.72
C LYS A 115 15.49 -16.50 -9.70
N GLY A 116 15.23 -16.67 -8.41
CA GLY A 116 16.03 -16.10 -7.33
C GLY A 116 15.95 -14.57 -7.30
N LYS A 117 16.54 -13.98 -6.27
CA LYS A 117 16.53 -12.51 -6.08
C LYS A 117 17.13 -11.74 -7.26
N ALA A 118 18.26 -12.22 -7.78
CA ALA A 118 18.93 -11.59 -8.91
C ALA A 118 18.06 -11.57 -10.17
N GLY A 119 17.39 -12.70 -10.48
CA GLY A 119 16.49 -12.78 -11.63
C GLY A 119 15.26 -11.89 -11.49
N CYS A 120 14.64 -11.87 -10.32
CA CYS A 120 13.53 -10.96 -10.03
C CYS A 120 13.96 -9.48 -10.11
N GLY A 121 15.15 -9.18 -9.60
CA GLY A 121 15.74 -7.84 -9.68
C GLY A 121 15.95 -7.37 -11.12
N ARG A 122 16.42 -8.24 -12.02
CA ARG A 122 16.58 -7.91 -13.45
C ARG A 122 15.26 -7.55 -14.13
N ILE A 123 14.15 -8.20 -13.76
CA ILE A 123 12.82 -7.86 -14.28
C ILE A 123 12.44 -6.43 -13.86
N CYS A 124 12.60 -6.09 -12.57
CA CYS A 124 12.37 -4.72 -12.09
C CYS A 124 13.30 -3.72 -12.77
N ASP A 125 14.59 -4.05 -12.91
CA ASP A 125 15.59 -3.22 -13.57
C ASP A 125 15.22 -2.94 -15.03
N ALA A 126 14.72 -3.93 -15.76
CA ALA A 126 14.36 -3.79 -17.18
C ALA A 126 13.22 -2.76 -17.36
N PHE A 127 12.16 -2.84 -16.57
CA PHE A 127 11.08 -1.86 -16.58
C PHE A 127 11.60 -0.46 -16.19
N CYS A 128 12.25 -0.35 -15.04
CA CYS A 128 12.68 0.93 -14.51
C CYS A 128 13.71 1.63 -15.41
N LYS A 129 14.67 0.88 -15.98
CA LYS A 129 15.64 1.44 -16.95
C LYS A 129 14.92 2.04 -18.15
N ARG A 130 13.92 1.33 -18.70
CA ARG A 130 13.18 1.79 -19.87
C ARG A 130 12.34 3.04 -19.58
N ILE A 131 11.68 3.11 -18.43
CA ILE A 131 10.93 4.28 -17.95
C ILE A 131 11.88 5.48 -17.76
N LYS A 132 13.05 5.26 -17.12
CA LYS A 132 14.06 6.29 -16.91
C LYS A 132 14.60 6.85 -18.23
N GLN A 133 14.86 6.00 -19.23
CA GLN A 133 15.29 6.41 -20.57
C GLN A 133 14.27 7.31 -21.28
N ALA A 134 12.97 7.16 -20.96
CA ALA A 134 11.91 8.03 -21.48
C ALA A 134 11.79 9.37 -20.70
N GLY A 135 12.67 9.59 -19.71
CA GLY A 135 12.75 10.84 -18.96
C GLY A 135 11.78 10.94 -17.80
N TYR A 136 11.34 9.82 -17.22
CA TYR A 136 10.51 9.79 -16.01
C TYR A 136 11.33 9.31 -14.81
N LYS A 137 11.00 9.81 -13.62
CA LYS A 137 11.40 9.17 -12.37
C LYS A 137 10.68 7.84 -12.24
N THR A 138 11.30 6.84 -11.61
CA THR A 138 10.71 5.51 -11.51
C THR A 138 11.08 4.81 -10.22
N GLY A 139 10.27 3.82 -9.86
CA GLY A 139 10.46 3.00 -8.68
C GLY A 139 9.74 1.66 -8.78
N VAL A 140 9.84 0.87 -7.73
CA VAL A 140 9.20 -0.45 -7.61
C VAL A 140 8.28 -0.44 -6.41
N TYR A 141 7.02 -0.84 -6.63
CA TYR A 141 6.10 -1.18 -5.57
C TYR A 141 6.06 -2.68 -5.38
N ALA A 142 6.11 -3.10 -4.14
CA ALA A 142 5.82 -4.46 -3.72
C ALA A 142 5.48 -4.51 -2.22
N ASN A 143 4.81 -5.59 -1.79
CA ASN A 143 4.61 -5.80 -0.37
C ASN A 143 5.93 -6.17 0.34
N LEU A 144 5.98 -5.94 1.64
CA LEU A 144 7.17 -6.16 2.46
C LEU A 144 7.76 -7.56 2.32
N SER A 145 6.91 -8.60 2.25
CA SER A 145 7.38 -9.98 2.12
C SER A 145 8.06 -10.23 0.77
N THR A 146 7.53 -9.67 -0.30
CA THR A 146 8.12 -9.72 -1.65
C THR A 146 9.46 -8.99 -1.68
N LEU A 147 9.54 -7.77 -1.13
CA LEU A 147 10.78 -7.00 -1.04
C LEU A 147 11.88 -7.77 -0.30
N ASN A 148 11.55 -8.40 0.83
CA ASN A 148 12.54 -9.10 1.65
C ASN A 148 12.93 -10.47 1.11
N ALA A 149 11.98 -11.23 0.57
CA ALA A 149 12.20 -12.63 0.20
C ALA A 149 12.65 -12.82 -1.26
N TYR A 150 12.19 -11.97 -2.19
CA TYR A 150 12.32 -12.22 -3.62
C TYR A 150 13.05 -11.12 -4.40
N LEU A 151 13.25 -9.94 -3.83
CA LEU A 151 13.99 -8.86 -4.48
C LEU A 151 15.37 -8.66 -3.87
N PRO A 152 16.35 -8.14 -4.65
CA PRO A 152 17.67 -7.80 -4.12
C PRO A 152 17.57 -6.76 -3.00
N SER A 153 18.33 -6.96 -1.93
CA SER A 153 18.32 -6.03 -0.80
C SER A 153 18.89 -4.65 -1.13
N ASP A 154 19.62 -4.52 -2.22
CA ASP A 154 20.22 -3.27 -2.72
C ASP A 154 19.39 -2.58 -3.82
N LEU A 155 18.18 -3.09 -4.13
CA LEU A 155 17.30 -2.52 -5.17
C LEU A 155 17.02 -1.03 -4.94
N TYR A 156 16.90 -0.61 -3.68
CA TYR A 156 16.70 0.78 -3.27
C TYR A 156 17.82 1.74 -3.68
N LYS A 157 19.04 1.21 -3.95
CA LYS A 157 20.16 2.02 -4.42
C LYS A 157 20.02 2.45 -5.88
N ARG A 158 19.16 1.75 -6.63
CA ARG A 158 18.91 1.97 -8.07
C ARG A 158 17.60 2.67 -8.34
N TRP A 159 16.56 2.31 -7.59
CA TRP A 159 15.17 2.73 -7.83
C TRP A 159 14.49 3.17 -6.55
N GLY A 160 13.52 4.09 -6.69
CA GLY A 160 12.62 4.40 -5.60
C GLY A 160 11.84 3.16 -5.15
N ILE A 161 11.60 3.03 -3.85
CA ILE A 161 10.82 1.91 -3.31
C ILE A 161 9.52 2.42 -2.71
N TRP A 162 8.42 1.80 -3.12
CA TRP A 162 7.11 1.97 -2.52
C TRP A 162 6.72 0.66 -1.83
N VAL A 163 6.71 0.69 -0.51
CA VAL A 163 6.46 -0.50 0.33
C VAL A 163 4.98 -0.63 0.62
N ALA A 164 4.40 -1.81 0.43
CA ALA A 164 3.09 -2.13 1.00
C ALA A 164 3.24 -2.97 2.27
N GLN A 165 2.75 -2.43 3.36
CA GLN A 165 2.64 -3.12 4.64
C GLN A 165 1.53 -2.48 5.46
N TYR A 166 0.41 -3.16 5.60
CA TYR A 166 -0.76 -2.66 6.35
C TYR A 166 -0.51 -2.82 7.85
N HIS A 167 0.13 -1.81 8.42
CA HIS A 167 0.61 -1.85 9.79
C HIS A 167 0.69 -0.43 10.39
N SER A 168 0.95 -0.33 11.71
CA SER A 168 1.19 0.94 12.39
C SER A 168 2.56 1.55 12.11
N ARG A 169 3.49 0.75 11.58
CA ARG A 169 4.84 1.15 11.19
C ARG A 169 5.26 0.38 9.94
N CYS A 170 6.20 0.94 9.19
CA CYS A 170 6.89 0.22 8.13
C CYS A 170 8.10 -0.51 8.70
N ASP A 171 8.19 -1.83 8.47
CA ASP A 171 9.31 -2.65 8.95
C ASP A 171 10.38 -2.88 7.87
N TYR A 172 10.25 -2.28 6.69
CA TYR A 172 11.28 -2.32 5.66
C TYR A 172 12.53 -1.60 6.12
N LYS A 173 13.68 -2.30 6.09
CA LYS A 173 14.93 -1.83 6.70
C LYS A 173 15.75 -0.87 5.84
N HIS A 174 15.35 -0.69 4.58
CA HIS A 174 16.10 0.15 3.64
C HIS A 174 15.34 1.43 3.31
N PRO A 175 16.02 2.46 2.77
CA PRO A 175 15.39 3.67 2.28
C PRO A 175 14.24 3.39 1.31
N HIS A 176 13.14 4.11 1.48
CA HIS A 176 11.98 4.03 0.61
C HIS A 176 11.27 5.38 0.52
N GLU A 177 10.65 5.62 -0.62
CA GLU A 177 10.01 6.90 -0.94
C GLU A 177 8.56 6.95 -0.47
N MET A 178 7.91 5.80 -0.39
CA MET A 178 6.49 5.72 -0.04
C MET A 178 6.16 4.44 0.70
N TRP A 179 5.18 4.52 1.59
CA TRP A 179 4.64 3.40 2.34
C TRP A 179 3.12 3.39 2.26
N GLN A 180 2.55 2.33 1.64
CA GLN A 180 1.13 2.03 1.66
C GLN A 180 0.80 1.30 2.96
N TYR A 181 0.08 1.99 3.84
CA TYR A 181 -0.17 1.51 5.20
C TYR A 181 -1.58 0.96 5.43
N SER A 182 -2.48 1.15 4.46
CA SER A 182 -3.87 0.73 4.55
C SER A 182 -4.48 0.58 3.16
N SER A 183 -5.38 -0.38 2.97
CA SER A 183 -6.20 -0.59 1.76
C SER A 183 -7.69 -0.34 2.02
N SER A 184 -8.04 0.26 3.15
CA SER A 184 -9.45 0.47 3.54
C SER A 184 -9.71 1.87 4.07
N GLY A 185 -8.88 2.84 3.70
CA GLY A 185 -9.10 4.24 4.03
C GLY A 185 -10.37 4.79 3.42
N ARG A 186 -10.85 5.91 3.98
CA ARG A 186 -11.93 6.71 3.41
C ARG A 186 -11.46 8.15 3.27
N VAL A 187 -11.71 8.72 2.10
CA VAL A 187 -11.28 10.08 1.77
C VAL A 187 -12.46 10.85 1.21
N LYS A 188 -12.69 12.04 1.75
CA LYS A 188 -13.78 12.91 1.27
C LYS A 188 -13.61 13.18 -0.23
N GLY A 189 -14.67 12.98 -1.00
CA GLY A 189 -14.68 13.20 -2.44
C GLY A 189 -14.38 11.97 -3.30
N ILE A 190 -13.88 10.88 -2.72
CA ILE A 190 -13.64 9.64 -3.47
C ILE A 190 -14.46 8.52 -2.83
N PRO A 191 -15.31 7.82 -3.60
CA PRO A 191 -16.14 6.74 -3.06
C PRO A 191 -15.35 5.49 -2.75
N GLY A 192 -15.87 4.65 -1.86
CA GLY A 192 -15.34 3.33 -1.58
C GLY A 192 -14.13 3.31 -0.66
N ARG A 193 -13.38 2.22 -0.74
CA ARG A 193 -12.11 2.01 -0.03
C ARG A 193 -10.98 2.60 -0.85
N ILE A 194 -10.05 3.26 -0.17
CA ILE A 194 -8.91 3.94 -0.78
C ILE A 194 -7.64 3.44 -0.15
N ASP A 195 -6.66 3.18 -0.97
CA ASP A 195 -5.31 2.86 -0.53
C ASP A 195 -4.63 4.11 0.00
N MET A 196 -4.17 4.04 1.25
CA MET A 196 -3.61 5.16 1.98
C MET A 196 -2.11 5.01 2.13
N ASN A 197 -1.41 6.09 1.84
CA ASN A 197 0.04 6.11 1.81
C ASN A 197 0.64 7.26 2.63
N TRP A 198 1.91 7.09 2.99
CA TRP A 198 2.82 8.15 3.37
C TRP A 198 3.85 8.36 2.26
N TRP A 199 3.88 9.55 1.69
CA TRP A 199 4.90 9.99 0.74
C TRP A 199 6.02 10.73 1.47
N TYR A 200 7.25 10.26 1.33
CA TYR A 200 8.44 10.83 1.97
C TYR A 200 9.23 11.76 1.05
N GLY A 201 8.93 11.75 -0.25
CA GLY A 201 9.72 12.44 -1.27
C GLY A 201 10.96 11.65 -1.68
N SER A 202 11.79 12.26 -2.51
CA SER A 202 13.05 11.66 -2.98
C SER A 202 14.14 11.59 -1.91
N ASN A 203 13.90 12.13 -0.72
CA ASN A 203 14.78 12.02 0.44
C ASN A 203 14.20 10.98 1.39
N PRO A 204 14.74 9.75 1.43
CA PRO A 204 14.26 8.73 2.33
C PRO A 204 14.49 9.18 3.78
N VAL A 205 13.42 9.51 4.46
CA VAL A 205 13.44 9.83 5.89
C VAL A 205 13.33 8.51 6.65
N PRO A 206 14.02 8.35 7.80
CA PRO A 206 13.72 7.25 8.71
C PRO A 206 12.22 7.24 8.99
N VAL A 207 11.60 6.07 8.85
CA VAL A 207 10.14 5.91 8.94
C VAL A 207 9.63 6.44 10.28
N PRO A 208 8.77 7.49 10.30
CA PRO A 208 8.18 7.90 11.56
C PRO A 208 7.28 6.77 12.07
N LYS A 209 7.49 6.36 13.30
CA LYS A 209 6.56 5.45 13.98
C LYS A 209 5.19 6.13 14.00
N ARG A 210 4.16 5.52 13.40
CA ARG A 210 2.79 5.97 13.62
C ARG A 210 2.49 5.81 15.10
N SER A 211 1.95 6.86 15.72
CA SER A 211 1.47 6.80 17.12
C SER A 211 -0.04 6.74 17.13
N TYR A 212 -0.60 5.89 17.95
CA TYR A 212 -2.04 5.84 18.20
C TYR A 212 -2.45 6.99 19.12
N SER A 213 -3.26 7.91 18.64
CA SER A 213 -3.78 9.06 19.42
C SER A 213 -5.12 8.77 20.08
N GLY A 214 -5.72 7.60 19.84
CA GLY A 214 -6.97 7.19 20.46
C GLY A 214 -6.76 6.61 21.88
N LYS A 215 -7.85 6.51 22.62
CA LYS A 215 -7.82 5.81 23.92
C LYS A 215 -7.68 4.32 23.72
N LEU A 216 -6.78 3.67 24.45
CA LEU A 216 -6.69 2.22 24.54
C LEU A 216 -7.79 1.69 25.49
N PRO A 217 -8.25 0.44 25.28
CA PRO A 217 -9.26 -0.15 26.16
C PRO A 217 -8.71 -0.41 27.55
N VAL A 218 -9.59 -0.33 28.56
CA VAL A 218 -9.35 -0.86 29.91
C VAL A 218 -9.79 -2.32 29.91
N LEU A 219 -8.95 -3.21 30.40
CA LEU A 219 -9.27 -4.63 30.49
C LEU A 219 -10.39 -4.89 31.49
N PRO A 220 -11.30 -5.81 31.24
CA PRO A 220 -12.29 -6.24 32.23
C PRO A 220 -11.62 -6.86 33.48
N LYS A 221 -12.37 -7.02 34.59
CA LYS A 221 -11.82 -7.54 35.85
C LYS A 221 -11.07 -8.86 35.74
N ARG A 222 -11.49 -9.75 34.80
CA ARG A 222 -10.79 -11.02 34.51
C ARG A 222 -9.44 -10.84 33.80
N GLY A 223 -9.14 -9.65 33.28
CA GLY A 223 -7.83 -9.33 32.70
C GLY A 223 -7.69 -9.47 31.18
N TRP A 224 -8.72 -9.87 30.43
CA TRP A 224 -8.69 -9.98 28.97
C TRP A 224 -10.06 -9.86 28.32
N PHE A 225 -10.11 -9.46 27.04
CA PHE A 225 -11.28 -9.51 26.20
C PHE A 225 -11.36 -10.87 25.47
N SER A 226 -12.55 -11.45 25.40
CA SER A 226 -12.85 -12.70 24.70
C SER A 226 -14.20 -12.67 23.99
N SER A 227 -14.52 -13.73 23.27
CA SER A 227 -15.77 -13.83 22.53
C SER A 227 -17.01 -13.51 23.40
N GLY A 228 -17.92 -12.73 22.83
CA GLY A 228 -19.17 -12.33 23.49
C GLY A 228 -19.08 -11.08 24.34
N ASP A 229 -17.89 -10.55 24.65
CA ASP A 229 -17.75 -9.27 25.39
C ASP A 229 -18.38 -8.12 24.61
N ARG A 230 -18.96 -7.17 25.37
CA ARG A 230 -19.68 -6.03 24.82
C ARG A 230 -19.35 -4.73 25.54
N GLY A 231 -19.60 -3.61 24.85
CA GLY A 231 -19.59 -2.27 25.43
C GLY A 231 -18.49 -1.34 24.91
N GLU A 232 -18.35 -0.17 25.52
CA GLU A 232 -17.48 0.90 25.04
C GLU A 232 -15.99 0.50 25.03
N GLN A 233 -15.56 -0.33 25.98
CA GLN A 233 -14.16 -0.79 26.01
C GLN A 233 -13.85 -1.70 24.80
N VAL A 234 -14.83 -2.46 24.30
CA VAL A 234 -14.71 -3.26 23.09
C VAL A 234 -14.65 -2.35 21.86
N LYS A 235 -15.44 -1.27 21.81
CA LYS A 235 -15.32 -0.28 20.73
C LYS A 235 -13.92 0.35 20.67
N LEU A 236 -13.33 0.64 21.85
CA LEU A 236 -11.95 1.15 21.89
C LEU A 236 -10.94 0.11 21.38
N LEU A 237 -11.11 -1.16 21.74
CA LEU A 237 -10.30 -2.26 21.19
C LEU A 237 -10.44 -2.35 19.67
N GLN A 238 -11.66 -2.34 19.12
CA GLN A 238 -11.91 -2.40 17.69
C GLN A 238 -11.31 -1.20 16.94
N LYS A 239 -11.43 0.02 17.49
CA LYS A 239 -10.78 1.22 16.95
C LYS A 239 -9.26 1.09 16.93
N PHE A 240 -8.66 0.59 18.01
CA PHE A 240 -7.23 0.34 18.08
C PHE A 240 -6.78 -0.71 17.04
N LEU A 241 -7.49 -1.82 16.95
CA LEU A 241 -7.18 -2.90 16.00
C LEU A 241 -7.28 -2.40 14.55
N ASN A 242 -8.32 -1.66 14.20
CA ASN A 242 -8.46 -1.05 12.88
C ASN A 242 -7.30 -0.07 12.57
N TRP A 243 -6.92 0.77 13.54
CA TRP A 243 -5.76 1.65 13.37
C TRP A 243 -4.46 0.85 13.23
N TYR A 244 -4.28 -0.23 14.02
CA TYR A 244 -3.06 -1.01 14.05
C TYR A 244 -2.81 -1.78 12.76
N GLY A 245 -3.80 -2.49 12.26
CA GLY A 245 -3.64 -3.44 11.17
C GLY A 245 -4.62 -3.30 10.02
N ASP A 246 -5.47 -2.26 10.05
CA ASP A 246 -6.51 -2.06 9.04
C ASP A 246 -7.41 -3.29 8.86
N TYR A 247 -7.89 -3.85 9.97
CA TYR A 247 -8.63 -5.12 9.97
C TYR A 247 -10.07 -4.99 9.47
N GLY A 248 -10.56 -3.78 9.21
CA GLY A 248 -11.90 -3.54 8.66
C GLY A 248 -13.02 -3.96 9.60
N LEU A 249 -12.80 -3.86 10.92
CA LEU A 249 -13.81 -4.19 11.92
C LEU A 249 -14.90 -3.13 11.93
N ASP A 250 -16.15 -3.59 12.03
CA ASP A 250 -17.26 -2.75 12.46
C ASP A 250 -17.01 -2.38 13.94
N VAL A 251 -17.14 -1.11 14.29
CA VAL A 251 -16.95 -0.63 15.67
C VAL A 251 -18.31 -0.74 16.38
N ASP A 252 -18.81 -1.96 16.49
CA ASP A 252 -20.12 -2.29 17.06
C ASP A 252 -20.10 -2.51 18.57
N GLY A 253 -18.90 -2.64 19.14
CA GLY A 253 -18.72 -2.91 20.57
C GLY A 253 -18.96 -4.36 20.95
N ILE A 254 -18.85 -5.31 20.03
CA ILE A 254 -19.04 -6.75 20.27
C ILE A 254 -17.77 -7.50 19.88
N VAL A 255 -17.22 -8.32 20.78
CA VAL A 255 -16.13 -9.24 20.44
C VAL A 255 -16.69 -10.46 19.72
N GLY A 256 -16.91 -10.31 18.43
CA GLY A 256 -17.29 -11.39 17.52
C GLY A 256 -16.08 -12.06 16.85
N ARG A 257 -16.33 -13.01 15.97
CA ARG A 257 -15.31 -13.76 15.21
C ARG A 257 -14.32 -12.85 14.49
N LYS A 258 -14.79 -11.78 13.85
CA LYS A 258 -13.92 -10.81 13.16
C LYS A 258 -12.96 -10.13 14.13
N THR A 259 -13.42 -9.74 15.33
CA THR A 259 -12.58 -9.10 16.36
C THR A 259 -11.55 -10.08 16.89
N ILE A 260 -11.92 -11.34 17.15
CA ILE A 260 -10.97 -12.39 17.58
C ILE A 260 -9.88 -12.59 16.53
N ASN A 261 -10.24 -12.79 15.27
CA ASN A 261 -9.27 -12.95 14.18
C ASN A 261 -8.32 -11.73 14.07
N ALA A 262 -8.81 -10.53 14.34
CA ALA A 262 -7.98 -9.33 14.37
C ALA A 262 -7.01 -9.32 15.57
N VAL A 263 -7.45 -9.79 16.73
CA VAL A 263 -6.58 -9.97 17.90
C VAL A 263 -5.49 -11.01 17.62
N GLU A 264 -5.83 -12.15 17.07
CA GLU A 264 -4.86 -13.20 16.69
C GLU A 264 -3.81 -12.66 15.72
N ARG A 265 -4.24 -11.92 14.68
CA ARG A 265 -3.30 -11.26 13.75
C ARG A 265 -2.42 -10.22 14.44
N TYR A 266 -2.98 -9.45 15.37
CA TYR A 266 -2.24 -8.50 16.18
C TYR A 266 -1.16 -9.22 17.02
N GLN A 267 -1.56 -10.27 17.74
CA GLN A 267 -0.68 -11.09 18.57
C GLN A 267 0.46 -11.71 17.75
N GLY A 268 0.15 -12.32 16.61
CA GLY A 268 1.15 -12.91 15.73
C GLY A 268 2.17 -11.87 15.21
N ARG A 269 1.72 -10.67 14.84
CA ARG A 269 2.61 -9.58 14.41
C ARG A 269 3.51 -9.07 15.52
N GLU A 270 3.01 -8.99 16.74
CA GLU A 270 3.77 -8.55 17.91
C GLU A 270 4.56 -9.69 18.57
N LYS A 271 4.56 -10.90 17.97
CA LYS A 271 5.25 -12.09 18.50
C LYS A 271 4.78 -12.46 19.91
N LEU A 272 3.51 -12.27 20.18
CA LEU A 272 2.85 -12.71 21.40
C LEU A 272 2.25 -14.11 21.20
N LYS A 273 1.84 -14.76 22.28
CA LYS A 273 1.01 -15.96 22.21
C LYS A 273 -0.27 -15.65 21.44
N VAL A 274 -0.54 -16.42 20.37
CA VAL A 274 -1.73 -16.26 19.53
C VAL A 274 -2.87 -17.10 20.12
N ASP A 275 -3.69 -16.48 20.94
CA ASP A 275 -4.82 -17.14 21.63
C ASP A 275 -6.17 -16.41 21.44
N GLY A 276 -6.17 -15.31 20.67
CA GLY A 276 -7.38 -14.53 20.38
C GLY A 276 -7.91 -13.73 21.57
N ALA A 277 -7.26 -13.79 22.74
CA ALA A 277 -7.63 -13.05 23.95
C ALA A 277 -6.77 -11.79 24.11
N PHE A 278 -7.37 -10.59 23.95
CA PHE A 278 -6.64 -9.35 24.15
C PHE A 278 -6.46 -9.07 25.65
N GLY A 279 -5.34 -9.53 26.20
CA GLY A 279 -5.01 -9.46 27.62
C GLY A 279 -3.90 -8.45 27.97
N LYS A 280 -3.30 -8.63 29.17
CA LYS A 280 -2.27 -7.73 29.72
C LYS A 280 -1.07 -7.55 28.77
N GLU A 281 -0.55 -8.63 28.19
CA GLU A 281 0.60 -8.56 27.28
C GLU A 281 0.23 -7.85 25.97
N SER A 282 -0.96 -8.13 25.42
CA SER A 282 -1.47 -7.41 24.25
C SER A 282 -1.62 -5.92 24.54
N LEU A 283 -2.19 -5.55 25.69
CA LEU A 283 -2.34 -4.14 26.07
C LEU A 283 -1.00 -3.47 26.36
N LYS A 284 -0.05 -4.14 27.03
CA LYS A 284 1.30 -3.63 27.26
C LYS A 284 1.98 -3.30 25.92
N ARG A 285 1.83 -4.16 24.93
CA ARG A 285 2.37 -3.95 23.60
C ARG A 285 1.65 -2.80 22.86
N ALA A 286 0.33 -2.70 22.99
CA ALA A 286 -0.44 -1.59 22.42
C ALA A 286 0.01 -0.23 22.97
N ARG A 287 0.39 -0.13 24.24
CA ARG A 287 0.91 1.10 24.86
C ARG A 287 2.22 1.58 24.22
N THR A 288 3.03 0.70 23.64
CA THR A 288 4.30 1.10 22.99
C THR A 288 4.09 1.93 21.71
N VAL A 289 2.88 1.93 21.16
CA VAL A 289 2.51 2.70 19.96
C VAL A 289 1.49 3.81 20.28
N GLN A 290 1.09 3.94 21.54
CA GLN A 290 0.25 5.05 22.00
C GLN A 290 1.09 6.31 22.18
N ARG A 291 0.50 7.46 21.86
CA ARG A 291 1.10 8.79 22.06
C ARG A 291 0.74 9.32 23.44
#